data_7238460aea28c38bdbbdf7636fbbf047
#
_entry.id   7238460aea28c38bdbbdf7636fbbf047
#
_cell.length_a   1.000
_cell.length_b   1.000
_cell.length_c   1.000
_cell.angle_alpha   90.00
_cell.angle_beta   90.00
_cell.angle_gamma   90.00
#
_symmetry.space_group_name_H-M   'P 1'
#
loop_
_entity.id
_entity.type
_entity.pdbx_description
1 polymer ?
#
loop_
_entity_poly.entity_id
_entity_poly.type
_entity_poly.pdbx_seq_one_letter_code
_entity_poly.pdbx_strand_id
1 'polypeptide(L)'
;MMSVRTDLLLAVLRDTLAATVNFIMLSTANQEVYDPAELHLGDSALVVDRAAHQIFQANLLAHPGTAKLDIVATVVGEEHPYLPDGIRDGQLLVLLDPADGSNQWRCQRAGWCTAGIVVQRTGDGWRFVTAFSAAPDGRLFLLREDGAVLIGSTHNAIMAPFRGPTPPNPTKEHIVAANAYKHASRHLTAPVFDALGDDWFCLTFAGNPAVMNLLTYDTDAVFNPNPSSVWDTAAVMIAAHTSAIVGSIDGEIWTPQQLDELFGSRVELDPATCQFVPPYVAAKNEQLYREVVSAIKAGLASGS
;
A
#
# COMPACT_ATOMS: atom_id res chain seq x y z
N MET A 1 -0.43 -22.25 -17.57
CA MET A 1 -1.34 -22.94 -16.65
C MET A 1 -1.05 -22.37 -15.28
N MET A 2 -1.91 -21.46 -14.78
CA MET A 2 -1.77 -20.89 -13.43
C MET A 2 -1.83 -22.01 -12.41
N SER A 3 -1.01 -21.90 -11.39
CA SER A 3 -1.04 -22.89 -10.33
C SER A 3 -2.36 -22.76 -9.56
N VAL A 4 -3.04 -23.86 -9.30
CA VAL A 4 -4.21 -23.96 -8.40
C VAL A 4 -3.95 -23.26 -7.06
N ARG A 5 -2.68 -23.15 -6.68
CA ARG A 5 -2.21 -22.47 -5.46
C ARG A 5 -2.43 -20.96 -5.52
N THR A 6 -2.18 -20.32 -6.68
CA THR A 6 -2.37 -18.86 -6.84
C THR A 6 -3.84 -18.47 -6.75
N ASP A 7 -4.74 -19.18 -7.47
CA ASP A 7 -6.16 -18.89 -7.41
C ASP A 7 -6.75 -19.09 -6.01
N LEU A 8 -6.26 -20.11 -5.30
CA LEU A 8 -6.66 -20.35 -3.91
C LEU A 8 -6.18 -19.23 -2.99
N LEU A 9 -4.94 -18.75 -3.15
CA LEU A 9 -4.40 -17.64 -2.36
C LEU A 9 -5.23 -16.36 -2.57
N LEU A 10 -5.54 -16.03 -3.82
CA LEU A 10 -6.36 -14.85 -4.13
C LEU A 10 -7.77 -14.95 -3.55
N ALA A 11 -8.38 -16.13 -3.54
CA ALA A 11 -9.68 -16.35 -2.91
C ALA A 11 -9.62 -16.16 -1.38
N VAL A 12 -8.58 -16.72 -0.73
CA VAL A 12 -8.34 -16.55 0.72
C VAL A 12 -8.17 -15.08 1.07
N LEU A 13 -7.32 -14.35 0.32
CA LEU A 13 -7.07 -12.92 0.56
C LEU A 13 -8.33 -12.07 0.36
N ARG A 14 -9.08 -12.31 -0.73
CA ARG A 14 -10.33 -11.60 -1.00
C ARG A 14 -11.32 -11.73 0.16
N ASP A 15 -11.58 -12.94 0.62
CA ASP A 15 -12.58 -13.21 1.65
C ASP A 15 -12.13 -12.63 3.01
N THR A 16 -10.83 -12.72 3.31
CA THR A 16 -10.23 -12.13 4.51
C THR A 16 -10.33 -10.60 4.48
N LEU A 17 -10.00 -9.98 3.34
CA LEU A 17 -10.10 -8.53 3.17
C LEU A 17 -11.54 -8.03 3.30
N ALA A 18 -12.51 -8.75 2.72
CA ALA A 18 -13.92 -8.40 2.84
C ALA A 18 -14.36 -8.34 4.30
N ALA A 19 -13.97 -9.32 5.13
CA ALA A 19 -14.28 -9.34 6.55
C ALA A 19 -13.62 -8.15 7.29
N THR A 20 -12.34 -7.85 6.99
CA THR A 20 -11.59 -6.77 7.64
C THR A 20 -12.15 -5.39 7.28
N VAL A 21 -12.37 -5.11 6.01
CA VAL A 21 -12.96 -3.84 5.55
C VAL A 21 -14.35 -3.63 6.16
N ASN A 22 -15.20 -4.65 6.18
CA ASN A 22 -16.52 -4.58 6.81
C ASN A 22 -16.41 -4.28 8.31
N PHE A 23 -15.46 -4.88 9.02
CA PHE A 23 -15.22 -4.59 10.43
C PHE A 23 -14.86 -3.11 10.62
N ILE A 24 -13.88 -2.58 9.87
CA ILE A 24 -13.43 -1.18 9.98
C ILE A 24 -14.58 -0.22 9.64
N MET A 25 -15.36 -0.50 8.60
CA MET A 25 -16.52 0.31 8.20
C MET A 25 -17.62 0.37 9.27
N LEU A 26 -17.82 -0.71 10.00
CA LEU A 26 -18.82 -0.79 11.09
C LEU A 26 -18.28 -0.25 12.42
N SER A 27 -16.98 -0.06 12.55
CA SER A 27 -16.35 0.48 13.77
C SER A 27 -16.74 1.93 13.98
N THR A 28 -16.96 2.30 15.24
CA THR A 28 -17.40 3.65 15.63
C THR A 28 -16.25 4.45 16.22
N ALA A 29 -16.30 5.77 16.08
CA ALA A 29 -15.31 6.69 16.60
C ALA A 29 -15.09 6.59 18.13
N ASN A 30 -16.07 6.08 18.87
CA ASN A 30 -15.98 5.91 20.34
C ASN A 30 -15.03 4.76 20.76
N GLN A 31 -14.51 3.98 19.82
CA GLN A 31 -13.50 2.94 20.06
C GLN A 31 -12.06 3.47 19.87
N GLU A 32 -11.91 4.77 19.63
CA GLU A 32 -10.64 5.45 19.39
C GLU A 32 -9.92 5.77 20.72
N VAL A 33 -9.39 4.77 21.38
CA VAL A 33 -8.50 4.98 22.52
C VAL A 33 -7.08 4.68 22.04
N TYR A 34 -6.21 5.70 22.10
CA TYR A 34 -4.78 5.50 21.93
C TYR A 34 -4.27 4.57 23.05
N ASP A 35 -3.50 3.56 22.71
CA ASP A 35 -2.81 2.77 23.73
C ASP A 35 -1.57 3.56 24.20
N PRO A 36 -1.54 4.02 25.49
CA PRO A 36 -0.42 4.77 26.03
C PRO A 36 0.90 4.01 26.00
N ALA A 37 0.87 2.67 25.93
CA ALA A 37 2.07 1.84 25.92
C ALA A 37 2.83 1.88 24.59
N GLU A 38 2.20 2.32 23.50
CA GLU A 38 2.79 2.36 22.14
C GLU A 38 3.25 3.75 21.69
N LEU A 39 3.09 4.76 22.51
CA LEU A 39 3.63 6.11 22.26
C LEU A 39 5.16 6.14 22.05
N HIS A 40 5.85 5.04 22.29
CA HIS A 40 7.29 4.92 22.14
C HIS A 40 7.77 4.67 20.70
N LEU A 41 6.90 4.29 19.78
CA LEU A 41 7.25 4.00 18.38
C LEU A 41 6.99 5.20 17.42
N GLY A 42 6.56 6.35 17.95
CA GLY A 42 6.39 7.58 17.15
C GLY A 42 5.07 7.66 16.37
N ASP A 43 4.32 6.59 16.27
CA ASP A 43 2.96 6.52 15.74
C ASP A 43 2.02 5.91 16.77
N SER A 44 0.93 6.62 17.06
CA SER A 44 -0.13 6.10 17.93
C SER A 44 -1.04 5.20 17.09
N ALA A 45 -0.86 3.88 17.21
CA ALA A 45 -1.83 2.94 16.67
C ALA A 45 -3.21 3.18 17.29
N LEU A 46 -4.22 3.28 16.46
CA LEU A 46 -5.59 3.35 16.94
C LEU A 46 -6.04 1.94 17.37
N VAL A 47 -6.96 1.87 18.31
CA VAL A 47 -7.57 0.58 18.69
C VAL A 47 -8.17 -0.15 17.50
N VAL A 48 -8.67 0.61 16.51
CA VAL A 48 -9.21 0.03 15.26
C VAL A 48 -8.15 -0.68 14.44
N ASP A 49 -6.91 -0.17 14.37
CA ASP A 49 -5.82 -0.77 13.59
C ASP A 49 -5.46 -2.13 14.16
N ARG A 50 -5.26 -2.21 15.47
CA ARG A 50 -4.97 -3.46 16.17
C ARG A 50 -6.13 -4.46 16.07
N ALA A 51 -7.36 -4.01 16.25
CA ALA A 51 -8.53 -4.86 16.12
C ALA A 51 -8.68 -5.37 14.67
N ALA A 52 -8.46 -4.52 13.68
CA ALA A 52 -8.49 -4.91 12.27
C ALA A 52 -7.39 -5.92 11.93
N HIS A 53 -6.18 -5.75 12.47
CA HIS A 53 -5.10 -6.74 12.35
C HIS A 53 -5.52 -8.11 12.90
N GLN A 54 -6.09 -8.14 14.10
CA GLN A 54 -6.57 -9.38 14.72
C GLN A 54 -7.71 -10.02 13.92
N ILE A 55 -8.65 -9.23 13.41
CA ILE A 55 -9.75 -9.70 12.55
C ILE A 55 -9.19 -10.29 11.25
N PHE A 56 -8.24 -9.61 10.61
CA PHE A 56 -7.60 -10.13 9.41
C PHE A 56 -6.93 -11.47 9.69
N GLN A 57 -6.09 -11.56 10.72
CA GLN A 57 -5.39 -12.79 11.08
C GLN A 57 -6.37 -13.92 11.42
N ALA A 58 -7.41 -13.65 12.21
CA ALA A 58 -8.39 -14.67 12.59
C ALA A 58 -9.15 -15.22 11.36
N ASN A 59 -9.59 -14.36 10.44
CA ASN A 59 -10.27 -14.78 9.21
C ASN A 59 -9.33 -15.52 8.27
N LEU A 60 -8.08 -15.06 8.11
CA LEU A 60 -7.05 -15.75 7.33
C LEU A 60 -6.87 -17.18 7.82
N LEU A 61 -6.69 -17.37 9.13
CA LEU A 61 -6.44 -18.69 9.72
C LEU A 61 -7.67 -19.59 9.69
N ALA A 62 -8.86 -19.03 9.84
CA ALA A 62 -10.11 -19.79 9.79
C ALA A 62 -10.50 -20.21 8.37
N HIS A 63 -9.94 -19.58 7.33
CA HIS A 63 -10.31 -19.89 5.96
C HIS A 63 -9.83 -21.30 5.55
N PRO A 64 -10.71 -22.16 4.98
CA PRO A 64 -10.38 -23.56 4.67
C PRO A 64 -9.20 -23.71 3.68
N GLY A 65 -8.94 -22.69 2.88
CA GLY A 65 -7.82 -22.65 1.92
C GLY A 65 -6.45 -22.47 2.55
N THR A 66 -6.38 -21.86 3.72
CA THR A 66 -5.11 -21.47 4.36
C THR A 66 -4.21 -22.66 4.69
N ALA A 67 -4.78 -23.74 5.21
CA ALA A 67 -4.03 -24.95 5.51
C ALA A 67 -3.38 -25.61 4.27
N LYS A 68 -3.96 -25.36 3.07
CA LYS A 68 -3.44 -25.89 1.79
C LYS A 68 -2.33 -25.02 1.21
N LEU A 69 -2.18 -23.80 1.70
CA LEU A 69 -1.23 -22.80 1.21
C LEU A 69 0.06 -22.75 2.03
N ASP A 70 0.12 -23.43 3.17
CA ASP A 70 1.25 -23.37 4.13
C ASP A 70 1.58 -21.92 4.53
N ILE A 71 0.53 -21.17 4.90
CA ILE A 71 0.66 -19.79 5.39
C ILE A 71 1.09 -19.83 6.84
N VAL A 72 2.07 -18.97 7.20
CA VAL A 72 2.48 -18.75 8.60
C VAL A 72 1.28 -18.24 9.40
N ALA A 73 1.11 -18.78 10.62
CA ALA A 73 -0.05 -18.45 11.45
C ALA A 73 -0.06 -17.00 11.96
N THR A 74 1.09 -16.32 11.95
CA THR A 74 1.21 -14.92 12.36
C THR A 74 1.19 -14.01 11.13
N VAL A 75 0.33 -13.00 11.15
CA VAL A 75 0.39 -11.87 10.23
C VAL A 75 1.33 -10.83 10.83
N VAL A 76 2.29 -10.36 10.05
CA VAL A 76 3.25 -9.33 10.47
C VAL A 76 2.79 -7.99 9.91
N GLY A 77 2.90 -6.92 10.67
CA GLY A 77 2.46 -5.59 10.24
C GLY A 77 2.87 -4.51 11.23
N GLU A 78 2.40 -3.29 11.01
CA GLU A 78 2.72 -2.16 11.86
C GLU A 78 2.35 -2.43 13.32
N GLU A 79 1.20 -3.05 13.59
CA GLU A 79 0.72 -3.38 14.94
C GLU A 79 1.38 -4.63 15.53
N HIS A 80 2.05 -5.43 14.73
CA HIS A 80 2.76 -6.63 15.14
C HIS A 80 3.99 -6.86 14.27
N PRO A 81 5.06 -6.07 14.47
CA PRO A 81 6.21 -6.03 13.55
C PRO A 81 7.21 -7.20 13.74
N TYR A 82 6.90 -8.17 14.58
CA TYR A 82 7.83 -9.25 14.92
C TYR A 82 7.63 -10.47 14.04
N LEU A 83 8.73 -10.90 13.38
CA LEU A 83 8.73 -12.17 12.66
C LEU A 83 8.63 -13.33 13.65
N PRO A 84 7.75 -14.30 13.39
CA PRO A 84 7.73 -15.53 14.18
C PRO A 84 8.98 -16.38 13.89
N ASP A 85 9.45 -17.07 14.93
CA ASP A 85 10.54 -18.02 14.78
C ASP A 85 10.15 -19.26 13.96
N GLY A 86 11.15 -19.90 13.34
CA GLY A 86 10.97 -21.21 12.71
C GLY A 86 10.21 -21.22 11.38
N ILE A 87 10.13 -20.08 10.68
CA ILE A 87 9.56 -20.04 9.32
C ILE A 87 10.41 -20.88 8.37
N ARG A 88 9.78 -21.86 7.73
CA ARG A 88 10.42 -22.82 6.83
C ARG A 88 10.41 -22.34 5.37
N ASP A 89 11.37 -22.84 4.60
CA ASP A 89 11.37 -22.62 3.15
C ASP A 89 10.03 -23.05 2.52
N GLY A 90 9.55 -22.22 1.59
CA GLY A 90 8.28 -22.42 0.91
C GLY A 90 7.06 -21.89 1.64
N GLN A 91 7.15 -21.56 2.92
CA GLN A 91 6.03 -20.96 3.66
C GLN A 91 5.74 -19.54 3.19
N LEU A 92 4.44 -19.21 3.18
CA LEU A 92 3.94 -17.87 2.87
C LEU A 92 3.77 -17.06 4.16
N LEU A 93 4.22 -15.82 4.14
CA LEU A 93 4.02 -14.84 5.19
C LEU A 93 3.22 -13.66 4.64
N VAL A 94 2.22 -13.21 5.38
CA VAL A 94 1.45 -12.00 5.07
C VAL A 94 2.03 -10.83 5.86
N LEU A 95 2.31 -9.75 5.14
CA LEU A 95 2.72 -8.45 5.69
C LEU A 95 1.57 -7.48 5.44
N LEU A 96 1.07 -6.82 6.49
CA LEU A 96 -0.21 -6.12 6.49
C LEU A 96 -0.12 -4.75 7.13
N ASP A 97 -0.68 -3.74 6.48
CA ASP A 97 -1.25 -2.58 7.15
C ASP A 97 -2.77 -2.70 7.11
N PRO A 98 -3.40 -2.95 8.25
CA PRO A 98 -4.84 -3.23 8.29
C PRO A 98 -5.69 -1.98 8.04
N ALA A 99 -5.19 -0.78 8.34
CA ALA A 99 -5.91 0.47 8.17
C ALA A 99 -4.97 1.64 7.86
N ASP A 100 -4.14 1.51 6.80
CA ASP A 100 -3.31 2.61 6.32
C ASP A 100 -4.17 3.85 6.06
N GLY A 101 -3.81 4.96 6.68
CA GLY A 101 -4.62 6.16 6.73
C GLY A 101 -5.62 6.20 7.88
N SER A 102 -5.37 5.51 8.98
CA SER A 102 -6.23 5.50 10.17
C SER A 102 -6.57 6.91 10.70
N ASN A 103 -5.67 7.87 10.59
CA ASN A 103 -5.95 9.27 10.91
C ASN A 103 -6.98 9.91 9.97
N GLN A 104 -6.97 9.60 8.68
CA GLN A 104 -7.99 10.02 7.72
C GLN A 104 -9.32 9.33 8.02
N TRP A 105 -9.29 8.02 8.31
CA TRP A 105 -10.48 7.29 8.76
C TRP A 105 -11.13 7.94 9.99
N ARG A 106 -10.32 8.28 10.99
CA ARG A 106 -10.78 8.95 12.21
C ARG A 106 -11.50 10.26 11.92
N CYS A 107 -10.96 11.09 11.01
CA CYS A 107 -11.50 12.40 10.70
C CYS A 107 -12.69 12.36 9.72
N GLN A 108 -12.60 11.52 8.69
CA GLN A 108 -13.48 11.62 7.51
C GLN A 108 -14.18 10.31 7.16
N ARG A 109 -13.85 9.20 7.82
CA ARG A 109 -14.32 7.83 7.47
C ARG A 109 -13.97 7.40 6.04
N ALA A 110 -13.06 8.11 5.40
CA ALA A 110 -12.56 7.86 4.05
C ALA A 110 -11.05 8.09 3.99
N GLY A 111 -10.43 7.84 2.86
CA GLY A 111 -8.99 8.09 2.67
C GLY A 111 -8.09 7.08 3.38
N TRP A 112 -8.60 5.89 3.69
CA TRP A 112 -7.88 4.76 4.24
C TRP A 112 -8.02 3.53 3.34
N CYS A 113 -7.17 2.54 3.53
CA CYS A 113 -7.34 1.22 2.92
C CYS A 113 -6.72 0.12 3.81
N THR A 114 -7.18 -1.12 3.61
CA THR A 114 -6.46 -2.29 4.09
C THR A 114 -5.53 -2.75 2.98
N ALA A 115 -4.23 -2.82 3.24
CA ALA A 115 -3.26 -3.16 2.21
C ALA A 115 -2.18 -4.10 2.75
N GLY A 116 -1.60 -4.91 1.88
CA GLY A 116 -0.54 -5.81 2.28
C GLY A 116 0.06 -6.59 1.12
N ILE A 117 1.08 -7.34 1.46
CA ILE A 117 1.81 -8.20 0.53
C ILE A 117 1.96 -9.60 1.11
N VAL A 118 2.11 -10.57 0.23
CA VAL A 118 2.48 -11.93 0.60
C VAL A 118 3.87 -12.21 0.06
N VAL A 119 4.72 -12.72 0.94
CA VAL A 119 6.06 -13.15 0.61
C VAL A 119 6.23 -14.63 0.88
N GLN A 120 7.18 -15.27 0.20
CA GLN A 120 7.53 -16.67 0.40
C GLN A 120 8.96 -16.77 0.89
N ARG A 121 9.19 -17.58 1.94
CA ARG A 121 10.53 -17.88 2.42
C ARG A 121 11.31 -18.68 1.38
N THR A 122 12.57 -18.28 1.09
CA THR A 122 13.45 -18.94 0.12
C THR A 122 14.88 -18.91 0.64
N GLY A 123 15.39 -20.05 1.14
CA GLY A 123 16.73 -20.09 1.71
C GLY A 123 16.94 -19.01 2.79
N ASP A 124 17.88 -18.10 2.54
CA ASP A 124 18.19 -17.02 3.48
C ASP A 124 17.37 -15.74 3.26
N GLY A 125 16.41 -15.74 2.28
CA GLY A 125 15.68 -14.55 1.89
C GLY A 125 14.18 -14.75 1.75
N TRP A 126 13.57 -13.80 1.08
CA TRP A 126 12.15 -13.78 0.78
C TRP A 126 11.91 -13.49 -0.70
N ARG A 127 10.87 -14.05 -1.24
CA ARG A 127 10.39 -13.77 -2.59
C ARG A 127 9.01 -13.10 -2.51
N PHE A 128 8.82 -12.02 -3.22
CA PHE A 128 7.50 -11.43 -3.42
C PHE A 128 6.57 -12.41 -4.16
N VAL A 129 5.32 -12.50 -3.71
CA VAL A 129 4.32 -13.40 -4.31
C VAL A 129 3.13 -12.63 -4.85
N THR A 130 2.56 -11.73 -4.05
CA THR A 130 1.40 -10.94 -4.44
C THR A 130 1.27 -9.71 -3.55
N ALA A 131 0.57 -8.69 -4.05
CA ALA A 131 0.10 -7.55 -3.29
C ALA A 131 -1.42 -7.45 -3.37
N PHE A 132 -2.00 -6.88 -2.34
CA PHE A 132 -3.44 -6.68 -2.25
C PHE A 132 -3.76 -5.34 -1.58
N SER A 133 -4.88 -4.74 -1.97
CA SER A 133 -5.41 -3.57 -1.29
C SER A 133 -6.92 -3.49 -1.44
N ALA A 134 -7.61 -3.05 -0.40
CA ALA A 134 -9.06 -2.89 -0.39
C ALA A 134 -9.43 -1.52 0.18
N ALA A 135 -10.22 -0.75 -0.58
CA ALA A 135 -10.68 0.58 -0.22
C ALA A 135 -12.01 0.56 0.56
N PRO A 136 -12.37 1.66 1.26
CA PRO A 136 -13.63 1.76 2.03
C PRO A 136 -14.89 1.56 1.20
N ASP A 137 -14.85 1.91 -0.08
CA ASP A 137 -15.97 1.74 -1.02
C ASP A 137 -16.15 0.28 -1.50
N GLY A 138 -15.36 -0.62 -0.93
CA GLY A 138 -15.38 -2.04 -1.22
C GLY A 138 -14.58 -2.44 -2.46
N ARG A 139 -13.92 -1.52 -3.18
CA ARG A 139 -13.02 -1.89 -4.27
C ARG A 139 -11.82 -2.64 -3.74
N LEU A 140 -11.46 -3.71 -4.43
CA LEU A 140 -10.40 -4.62 -4.09
C LEU A 140 -9.47 -4.79 -5.27
N PHE A 141 -8.17 -4.67 -5.04
CA PHE A 141 -7.12 -4.97 -6.01
C PHE A 141 -6.29 -6.15 -5.52
N LEU A 142 -6.02 -7.07 -6.42
CA LEU A 142 -5.14 -8.21 -6.21
C LEU A 142 -4.12 -8.28 -7.35
N LEU A 143 -2.85 -8.32 -7.02
CA LEU A 143 -1.78 -8.58 -7.98
C LEU A 143 -1.54 -10.09 -8.05
N ARG A 144 -1.54 -10.65 -9.24
CA ARG A 144 -1.27 -12.06 -9.47
C ARG A 144 0.22 -12.32 -9.66
N GLU A 145 0.66 -13.55 -9.42
CA GLU A 145 2.05 -13.97 -9.61
C GLU A 145 2.54 -13.81 -11.07
N ASP A 146 1.64 -13.81 -12.05
CA ASP A 146 1.97 -13.55 -13.46
C ASP A 146 2.00 -12.05 -13.84
N GLY A 147 1.90 -11.18 -12.85
CA GLY A 147 1.90 -9.72 -13.01
C GLY A 147 0.56 -9.12 -13.40
N ALA A 148 -0.49 -9.91 -13.60
CA ALA A 148 -1.81 -9.36 -13.91
C ALA A 148 -2.47 -8.78 -12.67
N VAL A 149 -2.96 -7.55 -12.76
CA VAL A 149 -3.76 -6.92 -11.71
C VAL A 149 -5.22 -7.24 -11.95
N LEU A 150 -5.90 -7.65 -10.88
CA LEU A 150 -7.34 -7.88 -10.86
C LEU A 150 -8.02 -6.81 -10.01
N ILE A 151 -9.16 -6.33 -10.48
CA ILE A 151 -10.07 -5.46 -9.71
C ILE A 151 -11.39 -6.18 -9.44
N GLY A 152 -11.91 -6.02 -8.26
CA GLY A 152 -13.19 -6.57 -7.84
C GLY A 152 -13.81 -5.77 -6.72
N SER A 153 -14.69 -6.40 -5.99
CA SER A 153 -15.34 -5.81 -4.82
C SER A 153 -15.32 -6.79 -3.64
N THR A 154 -15.17 -6.25 -2.44
CA THR A 154 -15.34 -7.02 -1.19
C THR A 154 -16.75 -7.60 -1.03
N HIS A 155 -17.72 -7.12 -1.81
CA HIS A 155 -19.13 -7.57 -1.78
C HIS A 155 -19.45 -8.58 -2.88
N ASN A 156 -18.52 -8.83 -3.81
CA ASN A 156 -18.76 -9.69 -4.96
C ASN A 156 -17.53 -10.58 -5.24
N ALA A 157 -17.78 -11.85 -5.52
CA ALA A 157 -16.72 -12.80 -5.85
C ALA A 157 -16.10 -12.59 -7.25
N ILE A 158 -16.71 -11.75 -8.09
CA ILE A 158 -16.24 -11.53 -9.47
C ILE A 158 -15.06 -10.57 -9.47
N MET A 159 -13.96 -11.01 -10.05
CA MET A 159 -12.76 -10.23 -10.31
C MET A 159 -12.56 -10.06 -11.81
N ALA A 160 -12.19 -8.87 -12.25
CA ALA A 160 -11.91 -8.57 -13.65
C ALA A 160 -10.46 -8.07 -13.82
N PRO A 161 -9.82 -8.30 -14.98
CA PRO A 161 -8.52 -7.71 -15.26
C PRO A 161 -8.55 -6.19 -15.21
N PHE A 162 -7.58 -5.60 -14.52
CA PHE A 162 -7.40 -4.16 -14.42
C PHE A 162 -6.10 -3.75 -15.13
N ARG A 163 -6.20 -2.88 -16.11
CA ARG A 163 -5.03 -2.45 -16.91
C ARG A 163 -4.35 -1.21 -16.37
N GLY A 164 -5.05 -0.41 -15.57
CA GLY A 164 -4.51 0.81 -14.98
C GLY A 164 -5.54 1.91 -14.85
N PRO A 165 -5.13 3.06 -14.33
CA PRO A 165 -5.99 4.20 -14.13
C PRO A 165 -6.51 4.78 -15.45
N THR A 166 -7.66 5.45 -15.36
CA THR A 166 -8.18 6.25 -16.48
C THR A 166 -7.18 7.36 -16.83
N PRO A 167 -6.88 7.60 -18.10
CA PRO A 167 -6.02 8.71 -18.49
C PRO A 167 -6.49 10.05 -17.93
N PRO A 168 -5.58 10.99 -17.63
CA PRO A 168 -5.93 12.29 -17.09
C PRO A 168 -6.81 13.05 -18.08
N ASN A 169 -7.72 13.87 -17.56
CA ASN A 169 -8.53 14.74 -18.39
C ASN A 169 -7.71 16.00 -18.74
N PRO A 170 -7.41 16.25 -20.02
CA PRO A 170 -6.56 17.38 -20.44
C PRO A 170 -7.19 18.76 -20.23
N THR A 171 -8.47 18.82 -19.88
CA THR A 171 -9.22 20.09 -19.67
C THR A 171 -9.46 20.41 -18.19
N LYS A 172 -8.95 19.60 -17.29
CA LYS A 172 -9.07 19.81 -15.84
C LYS A 172 -7.70 20.09 -15.24
N GLU A 173 -7.70 20.82 -14.13
CA GLU A 173 -6.55 20.91 -13.25
C GLU A 173 -6.10 19.51 -12.83
N HIS A 174 -4.79 19.30 -12.76
CA HIS A 174 -4.23 18.04 -12.31
C HIS A 174 -4.29 17.93 -10.78
N ILE A 175 -4.43 16.73 -10.27
CA ILE A 175 -4.47 16.46 -8.84
C ILE A 175 -3.22 15.67 -8.45
N VAL A 176 -2.40 16.24 -7.56
CA VAL A 176 -1.29 15.54 -6.94
C VAL A 176 -1.57 15.26 -5.48
N ALA A 177 -1.30 14.04 -5.04
CA ALA A 177 -1.33 13.65 -3.63
C ALA A 177 0.08 13.39 -3.09
N ALA A 178 0.37 13.86 -1.88
CA ALA A 178 1.64 13.60 -1.21
C ALA A 178 1.42 12.85 0.10
N ASN A 179 2.29 11.88 0.39
CA ASN A 179 2.38 11.28 1.72
C ASN A 179 3.11 12.23 2.68
N ALA A 180 2.40 13.22 3.20
CA ALA A 180 2.97 14.36 3.93
C ALA A 180 2.13 14.83 5.12
N TYR A 181 1.38 13.96 5.73
CA TYR A 181 0.54 14.33 6.87
C TYR A 181 1.34 14.57 8.16
N LYS A 182 2.56 14.02 8.30
CA LYS A 182 3.44 14.27 9.45
C LYS A 182 4.17 15.62 9.29
N HIS A 183 4.40 16.32 10.40
CA HIS A 183 5.05 17.64 10.39
C HIS A 183 6.42 17.62 9.68
N ALA A 184 7.22 16.58 9.91
CA ALA A 184 8.53 16.43 9.25
C ALA A 184 8.42 16.33 7.73
N SER A 185 7.37 15.68 7.20
CA SER A 185 7.16 15.55 5.76
C SER A 185 6.64 16.82 5.10
N ARG A 186 5.96 17.71 5.84
CA ARG A 186 5.41 18.96 5.29
C ARG A 186 6.50 19.90 4.79
N HIS A 187 7.65 19.95 5.46
CA HIS A 187 8.78 20.77 5.02
C HIS A 187 9.35 20.33 3.67
N LEU A 188 9.21 19.05 3.34
CA LEU A 188 9.64 18.50 2.05
C LEU A 188 8.60 18.71 0.94
N THR A 189 7.31 18.78 1.28
CA THR A 189 6.22 18.82 0.31
C THR A 189 5.76 20.20 -0.07
N ALA A 190 5.78 21.17 0.86
CA ALA A 190 5.35 22.52 0.58
C ALA A 190 6.12 23.16 -0.60
N PRO A 191 7.47 23.11 -0.66
CA PRO A 191 8.21 23.66 -1.79
C PRO A 191 7.90 22.94 -3.12
N VAL A 192 7.55 21.65 -3.07
CA VAL A 192 7.16 20.90 -4.27
C VAL A 192 5.80 21.38 -4.79
N PHE A 193 4.84 21.57 -3.89
CA PHE A 193 3.53 22.11 -4.24
C PHE A 193 3.62 23.52 -4.84
N ASP A 194 4.46 24.38 -4.26
CA ASP A 194 4.73 25.72 -4.80
C ASP A 194 5.36 25.65 -6.20
N ALA A 195 6.25 24.66 -6.44
CA ALA A 195 6.90 24.48 -7.73
C ALA A 195 6.00 23.88 -8.82
N LEU A 196 4.95 23.16 -8.46
CA LEU A 196 3.93 22.66 -9.40
C LEU A 196 3.04 23.78 -9.96
N GLY A 197 2.79 24.84 -9.17
CA GLY A 197 2.03 26.00 -9.59
C GLY A 197 0.51 25.79 -9.67
N ASP A 198 -0.16 26.75 -10.31
CA ASP A 198 -1.63 26.89 -10.29
C ASP A 198 -2.38 25.82 -11.11
N ASP A 199 -1.69 25.07 -11.96
CA ASP A 199 -2.30 24.00 -12.77
C ASP A 199 -2.53 22.70 -11.97
N TRP A 200 -2.08 22.68 -10.69
CA TRP A 200 -2.14 21.52 -9.83
C TRP A 200 -2.91 21.77 -8.53
N PHE A 201 -3.88 20.90 -8.25
CA PHE A 201 -4.53 20.81 -6.95
C PHE A 201 -3.79 19.82 -6.04
N CYS A 202 -3.33 20.30 -4.87
CA CYS A 202 -2.45 19.55 -4.00
C CYS A 202 -3.20 18.96 -2.79
N LEU A 203 -3.04 17.66 -2.57
CA LEU A 203 -3.66 16.92 -1.47
C LEU A 203 -2.59 16.25 -0.60
N THR A 204 -2.95 15.94 0.65
CA THR A 204 -2.14 15.10 1.54
C THR A 204 -2.91 13.85 1.92
N PHE A 205 -2.28 12.68 1.72
CA PHE A 205 -2.83 11.38 2.05
C PHE A 205 -1.78 10.49 2.73
N ALA A 206 -2.19 9.37 3.31
CA ALA A 206 -1.30 8.28 3.70
C ALA A 206 -0.78 7.51 2.46
N GLY A 207 0.20 6.62 2.65
CA GLY A 207 0.93 5.92 1.60
C GLY A 207 0.07 5.15 0.60
N ASN A 208 -0.43 3.99 1.02
CA ASN A 208 -1.27 3.15 0.15
C ASN A 208 -2.56 3.86 -0.32
N PRO A 209 -3.33 4.57 0.54
CA PRO A 209 -4.51 5.31 0.10
C PRO A 209 -4.25 6.33 -1.00
N ALA A 210 -3.10 7.02 -0.97
CA ALA A 210 -2.74 7.97 -2.02
C ALA A 210 -2.62 7.27 -3.39
N VAL A 211 -1.89 6.16 -3.42
CA VAL A 211 -1.71 5.37 -4.67
C VAL A 211 -3.02 4.69 -5.09
N MET A 212 -3.85 4.24 -4.15
CA MET A 212 -5.17 3.72 -4.46
C MET A 212 -6.06 4.77 -5.13
N ASN A 213 -5.97 6.02 -4.70
CA ASN A 213 -6.68 7.13 -5.35
C ASN A 213 -6.18 7.40 -6.77
N LEU A 214 -4.88 7.25 -7.03
CA LEU A 214 -4.33 7.29 -8.39
C LEU A 214 -4.96 6.21 -9.30
N LEU A 215 -5.12 5.00 -8.78
CA LEU A 215 -5.66 3.88 -9.55
C LEU A 215 -7.17 3.98 -9.80
N THR A 216 -7.92 4.62 -8.90
CA THR A 216 -9.38 4.55 -8.86
C THR A 216 -10.11 5.85 -9.06
N TYR A 217 -9.49 6.99 -8.78
CA TYR A 217 -10.11 8.31 -8.75
C TYR A 217 -9.40 9.31 -9.66
N ASP A 218 -9.66 10.59 -9.43
CA ASP A 218 -9.13 11.67 -10.24
C ASP A 218 -7.70 12.11 -9.88
N THR A 219 -7.05 11.51 -8.87
CA THR A 219 -5.65 11.81 -8.57
C THR A 219 -4.77 11.43 -9.77
N ASP A 220 -3.99 12.37 -10.27
CA ASP A 220 -3.19 12.21 -11.48
C ASP A 220 -1.75 11.81 -11.19
N ALA A 221 -1.24 12.22 -10.04
CA ALA A 221 0.06 11.82 -9.54
C ALA A 221 0.10 11.71 -8.01
N VAL A 222 1.04 10.92 -7.52
CA VAL A 222 1.33 10.74 -6.09
C VAL A 222 2.83 10.83 -5.91
N PHE A 223 3.30 11.47 -4.84
CA PHE A 223 4.69 11.30 -4.43
C PHE A 223 4.83 11.06 -2.93
N ASN A 224 5.83 10.26 -2.59
CA ASN A 224 6.24 10.05 -1.22
C ASN A 224 7.69 10.51 -1.06
N PRO A 225 7.93 11.58 -0.30
CA PRO A 225 9.29 12.11 -0.11
C PRO A 225 10.14 11.27 0.84
N ASN A 226 9.54 10.31 1.53
CA ASN A 226 10.20 9.44 2.48
C ASN A 226 10.21 8.00 1.99
N PRO A 227 11.16 7.17 2.42
CA PRO A 227 11.08 5.73 2.22
C PRO A 227 9.80 5.16 2.86
N SER A 228 9.17 4.20 2.19
CA SER A 228 7.98 3.51 2.68
C SER A 228 8.33 2.23 3.41
N SER A 229 7.60 1.93 4.46
CA SER A 229 7.65 0.63 5.13
C SER A 229 7.15 -0.48 4.22
N VAL A 230 7.51 -1.71 4.54
CA VAL A 230 7.13 -2.88 3.74
C VAL A 230 5.61 -3.04 3.60
N TRP A 231 4.84 -2.77 4.64
CA TRP A 231 3.37 -2.80 4.62
C TRP A 231 2.73 -1.61 3.90
N ASP A 232 3.44 -0.48 3.73
CA ASP A 232 2.98 0.70 3.01
C ASP A 232 3.24 0.63 1.50
N THR A 233 3.74 -0.48 0.98
CA THR A 233 4.20 -0.59 -0.42
C THR A 233 3.24 -1.33 -1.33
N ALA A 234 2.20 -1.96 -0.79
CA ALA A 234 1.30 -2.82 -1.55
C ALA A 234 0.67 -2.12 -2.77
N ALA A 235 0.16 -0.90 -2.58
CA ALA A 235 -0.46 -0.15 -3.67
C ALA A 235 0.56 0.31 -4.73
N VAL A 236 1.81 0.61 -4.34
CA VAL A 236 2.91 0.93 -5.29
C VAL A 236 3.24 -0.29 -6.14
N MET A 237 3.34 -1.48 -5.54
CA MET A 237 3.57 -2.73 -6.26
C MET A 237 2.42 -3.00 -7.27
N ILE A 238 1.18 -2.81 -6.84
CA ILE A 238 0.01 -2.93 -7.73
C ILE A 238 0.08 -1.92 -8.87
N ALA A 239 0.36 -0.64 -8.58
CA ALA A 239 0.44 0.40 -9.58
C ALA A 239 1.50 0.13 -10.66
N ALA A 240 2.67 -0.35 -10.26
CA ALA A 240 3.77 -0.67 -11.19
C ALA A 240 3.42 -1.81 -12.17
N HIS A 241 2.45 -2.66 -11.84
CA HIS A 241 1.96 -3.72 -12.72
C HIS A 241 0.75 -3.27 -13.58
N THR A 242 0.48 -1.97 -13.65
CA THR A 242 -0.57 -1.38 -14.49
C THR A 242 0.03 -0.46 -15.56
N SER A 243 -0.81 0.34 -16.22
CA SER A 243 -0.34 1.42 -17.10
C SER A 243 0.17 2.66 -16.36
N ALA A 244 0.12 2.70 -15.02
CA ALA A 244 0.69 3.80 -14.26
C ALA A 244 2.23 3.78 -14.35
N ILE A 245 2.84 4.94 -14.27
CA ILE A 245 4.30 5.09 -14.22
C ILE A 245 4.71 5.21 -12.76
N VAL A 246 5.63 4.38 -12.33
CA VAL A 246 6.20 4.40 -10.98
C VAL A 246 7.72 4.56 -11.09
N GLY A 247 8.32 5.35 -10.22
CA GLY A 247 9.76 5.53 -10.22
C GLY A 247 10.28 6.37 -9.06
N SER A 248 11.59 6.60 -9.02
CA SER A 248 12.23 7.39 -7.97
C SER A 248 11.93 8.89 -8.10
N ILE A 249 12.08 9.61 -7.00
CA ILE A 249 12.02 11.09 -7.00
C ILE A 249 13.15 11.73 -7.83
N ASP A 250 14.21 10.96 -8.15
CA ASP A 250 15.32 11.40 -9.00
C ASP A 250 15.02 11.25 -10.50
N GLY A 251 13.94 10.60 -10.86
CA GLY A 251 13.43 10.46 -12.22
C GLY A 251 13.77 9.15 -12.92
N GLU A 252 14.24 8.15 -12.19
CA GLU A 252 14.37 6.77 -12.69
C GLU A 252 13.00 6.11 -12.68
N ILE A 253 12.51 5.67 -13.83
CA ILE A 253 11.27 4.89 -13.94
C ILE A 253 11.59 3.43 -13.64
N TRP A 254 10.81 2.82 -12.73
CA TRP A 254 11.00 1.43 -12.37
C TRP A 254 10.09 0.51 -13.17
N THR A 255 10.67 -0.60 -13.60
CA THR A 255 9.88 -1.72 -14.10
C THR A 255 9.32 -2.55 -12.94
N PRO A 256 8.22 -3.30 -13.14
CA PRO A 256 7.74 -4.25 -12.15
C PRO A 256 8.83 -5.18 -11.62
N GLN A 257 9.67 -5.71 -12.53
CA GLN A 257 10.78 -6.59 -12.16
C GLN A 257 11.81 -5.92 -11.26
N GLN A 258 12.18 -4.66 -11.52
CA GLN A 258 13.10 -3.92 -10.64
C GLN A 258 12.52 -3.72 -9.24
N LEU A 259 11.20 -3.49 -9.13
CA LEU A 259 10.54 -3.42 -7.83
C LEU A 259 10.52 -4.78 -7.12
N ASP A 260 10.23 -5.86 -7.82
CA ASP A 260 10.26 -7.21 -7.27
C ASP A 260 11.67 -7.59 -6.78
N GLU A 261 12.71 -7.23 -7.54
CA GLU A 261 14.13 -7.44 -7.18
C GLU A 261 14.54 -6.55 -5.99
N LEU A 262 14.13 -5.29 -5.99
CA LEU A 262 14.35 -4.36 -4.87
C LEU A 262 13.73 -4.95 -3.60
N PHE A 263 12.56 -5.52 -3.73
CA PHE A 263 11.87 -6.24 -2.67
C PHE A 263 12.68 -7.45 -2.21
N GLY A 264 13.10 -8.33 -3.07
CA GLY A 264 13.82 -9.57 -2.74
C GLY A 264 15.22 -9.33 -2.14
N SER A 265 15.91 -8.27 -2.54
CA SER A 265 17.29 -7.99 -2.12
C SER A 265 17.41 -7.29 -0.75
N ARG A 266 16.33 -6.71 -0.22
CA ARG A 266 16.36 -5.88 0.99
C ARG A 266 15.59 -6.44 2.16
N VAL A 267 14.98 -7.60 2.03
CA VAL A 267 14.19 -8.19 3.11
C VAL A 267 15.08 -8.91 4.13
N GLU A 268 15.94 -8.17 4.79
CA GLU A 268 16.11 -8.38 6.21
C GLU A 268 14.88 -7.70 6.84
N LEU A 269 13.87 -8.47 7.19
CA LEU A 269 12.72 -7.98 7.94
C LEU A 269 13.17 -7.67 9.36
N ASP A 270 14.02 -6.68 9.50
CA ASP A 270 14.24 -6.02 10.77
C ASP A 270 13.07 -5.07 11.02
N PRO A 271 12.21 -5.33 12.01
CA PRO A 271 11.08 -4.46 12.33
C PRO A 271 11.48 -3.01 12.55
N ALA A 272 12.72 -2.76 13.01
CA ALA A 272 13.22 -1.41 13.26
C ALA A 272 13.61 -0.66 11.98
N THR A 273 13.87 -1.35 10.88
CA THR A 273 14.40 -0.78 9.63
C THR A 273 13.62 -1.17 8.39
N CYS A 274 12.38 -1.64 8.52
CA CYS A 274 11.51 -2.07 7.42
C CYS A 274 11.22 -0.99 6.34
N GLN A 275 12.18 -0.13 6.06
CA GLN A 275 12.12 0.83 4.98
C GLN A 275 12.48 0.13 3.66
N PHE A 276 11.51 0.04 2.80
CA PHE A 276 11.52 -0.91 1.71
C PHE A 276 11.60 -0.28 0.34
N VAL A 277 10.65 0.60 0.03
CA VAL A 277 10.68 1.37 -1.21
C VAL A 277 11.29 2.74 -0.91
N PRO A 278 12.32 3.17 -1.67
CA PRO A 278 12.87 4.51 -1.55
C PRO A 278 11.80 5.56 -1.88
N PRO A 279 12.05 6.85 -1.62
CA PRO A 279 11.16 7.92 -2.03
C PRO A 279 10.75 7.78 -3.50
N TYR A 280 9.45 7.92 -3.79
CA TYR A 280 8.92 7.59 -5.11
C TYR A 280 7.90 8.61 -5.63
N VAL A 281 7.68 8.55 -6.94
CA VAL A 281 6.58 9.17 -7.66
C VAL A 281 5.80 8.09 -8.39
N ALA A 282 4.47 8.15 -8.35
CA ALA A 282 3.58 7.37 -9.20
C ALA A 282 2.64 8.32 -9.95
N ALA A 283 2.41 8.10 -11.24
CA ALA A 283 1.57 8.98 -12.05
C ALA A 283 0.80 8.20 -13.12
N LYS A 284 -0.31 8.76 -13.60
CA LYS A 284 -1.13 8.16 -14.67
C LYS A 284 -0.41 8.02 -15.99
N ASN A 285 0.61 8.86 -16.26
CA ASN A 285 1.44 8.79 -17.45
C ASN A 285 2.84 9.39 -17.20
N GLU A 286 3.73 9.22 -18.19
CA GLU A 286 5.12 9.65 -18.09
C GLU A 286 5.27 11.18 -18.05
N GLN A 287 4.42 11.94 -18.74
CA GLN A 287 4.48 13.39 -18.71
C GLN A 287 4.27 13.91 -17.28
N LEU A 288 3.17 13.50 -16.63
CA LEU A 288 2.85 13.91 -15.27
C LEU A 288 3.91 13.43 -14.26
N TYR A 289 4.45 12.23 -14.46
CA TYR A 289 5.58 11.74 -13.66
C TYR A 289 6.77 12.70 -13.75
N ARG A 290 7.17 13.10 -14.95
CA ARG A 290 8.31 14.00 -15.17
C ARG A 290 8.07 15.41 -14.64
N GLU A 291 6.84 15.92 -14.73
CA GLU A 291 6.44 17.22 -14.16
C GLU A 291 6.60 17.20 -12.63
N VAL A 292 6.09 16.18 -11.94
CA VAL A 292 6.24 16.05 -10.48
C VAL A 292 7.70 15.88 -10.08
N VAL A 293 8.49 15.06 -10.79
CA VAL A 293 9.93 14.92 -10.53
C VAL A 293 10.66 16.26 -10.71
N SER A 294 10.31 17.03 -11.73
CA SER A 294 10.90 18.36 -11.97
C SER A 294 10.58 19.33 -10.80
N ALA A 295 9.32 19.33 -10.34
CA ALA A 295 8.90 20.13 -9.20
C ALA A 295 9.60 19.72 -7.89
N ILE A 296 9.80 18.42 -7.66
CA ILE A 296 10.57 17.92 -6.51
C ILE A 296 12.00 18.46 -6.54
N LYS A 297 12.69 18.38 -7.69
CA LYS A 297 14.05 18.90 -7.83
C LYS A 297 14.13 20.40 -7.61
N ALA A 298 13.18 21.16 -8.14
CA ALA A 298 13.10 22.61 -7.95
C ALA A 298 12.82 22.99 -6.50
N GLY A 299 11.85 22.31 -5.86
CA GLY A 299 11.48 22.53 -4.46
C GLY A 299 12.62 22.21 -3.49
N LEU A 300 13.34 21.11 -3.69
CA LEU A 300 14.49 20.78 -2.86
C LEU A 300 15.66 21.74 -3.03
N ALA A 301 15.87 22.28 -4.23
CA ALA A 301 16.91 23.28 -4.49
C ALA A 301 16.62 24.65 -3.86
N SER A 302 15.35 25.01 -3.68
CA SER A 302 14.92 26.28 -3.06
C SER A 302 14.90 26.24 -1.53
N GLY A 303 14.87 25.07 -0.94
CA GLY A 303 14.84 24.87 0.52
C GLY A 303 16.21 24.71 1.19
N SER A 304 17.30 24.70 0.40
CA SER A 304 18.70 24.64 0.85
C SER A 304 19.30 26.04 0.88
#